data_d71c9cc9639c4ed7ab601b2416113e04
#
_entry.id   d71c9cc9639c4ed7ab601b2416113e04
#
_cell.length_a   1.000
_cell.length_b   1.000
_cell.length_c   1.000
_cell.angle_alpha   90.00
_cell.angle_beta   90.00
_cell.angle_gamma   90.00
#
_symmetry.space_group_name_H-M   'P 1'
#
loop_
_entity.id
_entity.type
_entity.pdbx_description
1 polymer ?
#
loop_
_entity_poly.entity_id
_entity_poly.type
_entity_poly.pdbx_seq_one_letter_code
_entity_poly.pdbx_strand_id
1 'polypeptide(L)'
;MHLEFRSVGVRDITAGNGVVIVEPCNIYGARLGDHVFVGPFCEIQEDVVVGSRTRIQSHSFICQLVTIGSDCFIGHGVMFVNDRLRDGPAHGNTDKWERTKIGDGVSIGSNTTVLPVVICSG
;
A
#
# COMPACT_ATOMS: atom_id res chain seq x y z
N MET A 1 10.31 -17.50 29.61
CA MET A 1 10.18 -16.71 28.37
C MET A 1 8.73 -16.57 28.00
N HIS A 2 8.31 -15.39 27.61
CA HIS A 2 6.96 -15.15 27.14
C HIS A 2 6.99 -14.86 25.65
N LEU A 3 6.15 -15.55 24.88
CA LEU A 3 6.02 -15.35 23.42
C LEU A 3 4.59 -15.00 23.08
N GLU A 4 4.42 -14.08 22.16
CA GLU A 4 3.11 -13.76 21.60
C GLU A 4 3.19 -13.97 20.09
N PHE A 5 2.23 -14.67 19.52
CA PHE A 5 2.13 -14.88 18.08
C PHE A 5 0.95 -14.08 17.53
N ARG A 6 1.19 -13.36 16.45
CA ARG A 6 0.14 -12.66 15.71
C ARG A 6 0.19 -13.15 14.27
N SER A 7 -0.96 -13.34 13.67
CA SER A 7 -1.04 -13.82 12.30
C SER A 7 -1.30 -12.67 11.34
N VAL A 8 -0.81 -12.82 10.12
CA VAL A 8 -1.19 -11.93 9.02
C VAL A 8 -2.53 -12.40 8.45
N GLY A 9 -3.21 -11.51 7.75
CA GLY A 9 -4.45 -11.87 7.07
C GLY A 9 -5.09 -10.66 6.41
N VAL A 10 -6.19 -10.91 5.72
CA VAL A 10 -6.98 -9.89 5.05
C VAL A 10 -8.24 -9.65 5.88
N ARG A 11 -8.45 -8.41 6.29
CA ARG A 11 -9.58 -8.08 7.16
C ARG A 11 -10.03 -6.63 6.97
N ASP A 12 -11.33 -6.41 7.19
CA ASP A 12 -11.94 -5.06 7.17
C ASP A 12 -11.64 -4.29 5.88
N ILE A 13 -11.66 -4.98 4.75
CA ILE A 13 -11.44 -4.35 3.45
C ILE A 13 -12.77 -4.15 2.73
N THR A 14 -12.79 -3.16 1.85
CA THR A 14 -13.82 -3.00 0.84
C THR A 14 -13.19 -3.36 -0.50
N ALA A 15 -13.77 -4.30 -1.22
CA ALA A 15 -13.23 -4.74 -2.49
C ALA A 15 -14.32 -4.75 -3.56
N GLY A 16 -13.94 -4.35 -4.76
CA GLY A 16 -14.80 -4.48 -5.94
C GLY A 16 -14.83 -5.90 -6.46
N ASN A 17 -15.30 -6.06 -7.68
CA ASN A 17 -15.40 -7.37 -8.33
C ASN A 17 -14.05 -7.82 -8.88
N GLY A 18 -13.80 -9.12 -8.86
CA GLY A 18 -12.63 -9.69 -9.54
C GLY A 18 -11.29 -9.38 -8.89
N VAL A 19 -11.28 -8.99 -7.63
CA VAL A 19 -10.04 -8.74 -6.89
C VAL A 19 -9.35 -10.07 -6.61
N VAL A 20 -8.04 -10.12 -6.86
CA VAL A 20 -7.21 -11.29 -6.56
C VAL A 20 -6.15 -10.89 -5.56
N ILE A 21 -6.08 -11.60 -4.46
CA ILE A 21 -5.05 -11.44 -3.44
C ILE A 21 -4.36 -12.78 -3.28
N VAL A 22 -3.06 -12.81 -3.56
CA VAL A 22 -2.26 -14.03 -3.36
C VAL A 22 -1.73 -14.01 -1.94
N GLU A 23 -2.17 -14.95 -1.13
CA GLU A 23 -1.74 -15.03 0.26
C GLU A 23 -0.36 -15.68 0.41
N PRO A 24 0.35 -15.41 1.51
CA PRO A 24 -0.09 -14.59 2.64
C PRO A 24 0.15 -13.09 2.41
N CYS A 25 -0.78 -12.28 2.87
CA CYS A 25 -0.68 -10.84 2.87
C CYS A 25 -1.25 -10.29 4.18
N ASN A 26 -0.80 -9.11 4.57
CA ASN A 26 -1.36 -8.39 5.71
C ASN A 26 -2.06 -7.14 5.18
N ILE A 27 -3.38 -7.24 4.97
CA ILE A 27 -4.17 -6.15 4.39
C ILE A 27 -5.33 -5.85 5.32
N TYR A 28 -5.46 -4.60 5.73
CA TYR A 28 -6.52 -4.21 6.63
C TYR A 28 -6.97 -2.77 6.41
N GLY A 29 -8.28 -2.55 6.48
CA GLY A 29 -8.86 -1.22 6.41
C GLY A 29 -8.68 -0.51 5.07
N ALA A 30 -8.35 -1.23 4.02
CA ALA A 30 -8.08 -0.67 2.70
C ALA A 30 -9.30 -0.78 1.79
N ARG A 31 -9.32 0.01 0.73
CA ARG A 31 -10.31 -0.07 -0.35
C ARG A 31 -9.62 -0.45 -1.65
N LEU A 32 -10.05 -1.55 -2.24
CA LEU A 32 -9.52 -2.05 -3.50
C LEU A 32 -10.61 -1.98 -4.56
N GLY A 33 -10.32 -1.34 -5.68
CA GLY A 33 -11.25 -1.26 -6.80
C GLY A 33 -11.40 -2.58 -7.55
N ASP A 34 -12.14 -2.55 -8.65
CA ASP A 34 -12.38 -3.75 -9.45
C ASP A 34 -11.09 -4.28 -10.07
N HIS A 35 -10.95 -5.59 -10.09
CA HIS A 35 -9.85 -6.29 -10.76
C HIS A 35 -8.46 -5.86 -10.27
N VAL A 36 -8.35 -5.42 -9.03
CA VAL A 36 -7.05 -5.18 -8.40
C VAL A 36 -6.36 -6.51 -8.15
N PHE A 37 -5.08 -6.57 -8.43
CA PHE A 37 -4.26 -7.74 -8.14
C PHE A 37 -3.22 -7.38 -7.07
N VAL A 38 -3.13 -8.21 -6.04
CA VAL A 38 -2.11 -8.06 -4.99
C VAL A 38 -1.32 -9.35 -4.90
N GLY A 39 -0.01 -9.25 -5.16
CA GLY A 39 0.91 -10.38 -5.04
C GLY A 39 1.18 -10.75 -3.58
N PRO A 40 1.85 -11.90 -3.35
CA PRO A 40 2.06 -12.38 -1.99
C PRO A 40 3.05 -11.54 -1.20
N PHE A 41 2.97 -11.63 0.11
CA PHE A 41 3.88 -10.98 1.05
C PHE A 41 3.81 -9.46 1.00
N CYS A 42 2.65 -8.91 0.67
CA CYS A 42 2.41 -7.47 0.72
C CYS A 42 1.79 -7.09 2.06
N GLU A 43 2.07 -5.85 2.48
CA GLU A 43 1.32 -5.22 3.55
C GLU A 43 0.64 -3.97 3.01
N ILE A 44 -0.67 -3.86 3.21
CA ILE A 44 -1.46 -2.70 2.82
C ILE A 44 -2.26 -2.26 4.04
N GLN A 45 -2.01 -1.05 4.50
CA GLN A 45 -2.56 -0.57 5.75
C GLN A 45 -3.92 0.13 5.57
N GLU A 46 -4.52 0.51 6.69
CA GLU A 46 -5.79 1.21 6.68
C GLU A 46 -5.68 2.56 5.98
N ASP A 47 -6.80 3.09 5.50
CA ASP A 47 -6.88 4.34 4.74
C ASP A 47 -6.11 4.32 3.42
N VAL A 48 -5.74 3.17 2.92
CA VAL A 48 -5.18 3.04 1.57
C VAL A 48 -6.33 2.83 0.59
N VAL A 49 -6.27 3.54 -0.53
CA VAL A 49 -7.22 3.38 -1.63
C VAL A 49 -6.44 2.97 -2.88
N VAL A 50 -6.88 1.90 -3.51
CA VAL A 50 -6.27 1.40 -4.76
C VAL A 50 -7.34 1.37 -5.84
N GLY A 51 -7.10 2.08 -6.92
CA GLY A 51 -8.02 2.15 -8.05
C GLY A 51 -8.10 0.86 -8.85
N SER A 52 -9.12 0.78 -9.69
CA SER A 52 -9.41 -0.44 -10.47
C SER A 52 -8.28 -0.86 -11.39
N ARG A 53 -8.10 -2.15 -11.59
CA ARG A 53 -7.13 -2.75 -12.50
C ARG A 53 -5.67 -2.44 -12.19
N THR A 54 -5.39 -1.94 -11.00
CA THR A 54 -4.02 -1.72 -10.53
C THR A 54 -3.42 -3.03 -10.06
N ARG A 55 -2.16 -3.25 -10.38
CA ARG A 55 -1.42 -4.44 -9.96
C ARG A 55 -0.34 -4.04 -8.97
N ILE A 56 -0.37 -4.70 -7.82
CA ILE A 56 0.65 -4.52 -6.76
C ILE A 56 1.42 -5.83 -6.67
N GLN A 57 2.71 -5.78 -7.00
CA GLN A 57 3.52 -6.98 -7.05
C GLN A 57 4.02 -7.37 -5.65
N SER A 58 4.59 -8.55 -5.54
CA SER A 58 4.97 -9.13 -4.25
C SER A 58 5.93 -8.25 -3.44
N HIS A 59 5.86 -8.41 -2.13
CA HIS A 59 6.77 -7.76 -1.17
C HIS A 59 6.67 -6.24 -1.12
N SER A 60 5.58 -5.67 -1.57
CA SER A 60 5.39 -4.21 -1.49
C SER A 60 4.72 -3.82 -0.17
N PHE A 61 5.09 -2.65 0.32
CA PHE A 61 4.53 -2.06 1.53
C PHE A 61 3.83 -0.77 1.19
N ILE A 62 2.52 -0.72 1.45
CA ILE A 62 1.71 0.48 1.21
C ILE A 62 1.16 0.94 2.55
N CYS A 63 1.74 2.03 3.04
CA CYS A 63 1.39 2.58 4.35
C CYS A 63 0.12 3.41 4.30
N GLN A 64 -0.39 3.76 5.47
CA GLN A 64 -1.53 4.65 5.59
C GLN A 64 -1.33 5.95 4.82
N LEU A 65 -2.42 6.55 4.37
CA LEU A 65 -2.47 7.82 3.65
C LEU A 65 -1.97 7.76 2.21
N VAL A 66 -1.92 6.57 1.63
CA VAL A 66 -1.56 6.40 0.22
C VAL A 66 -2.82 6.15 -0.60
N THR A 67 -2.99 6.91 -1.67
CA THR A 67 -4.02 6.70 -2.67
C THR A 67 -3.34 6.38 -4.00
N ILE A 68 -3.70 5.25 -4.59
CA ILE A 68 -3.18 4.82 -5.89
C ILE A 68 -4.35 4.79 -6.87
N GLY A 69 -4.16 5.40 -8.01
CA GLY A 69 -5.18 5.46 -9.05
C GLY A 69 -5.42 4.12 -9.74
N SER A 70 -6.19 4.17 -10.82
CA SER A 70 -6.51 3.00 -11.63
C SER A 70 -5.43 2.73 -12.67
N ASP A 71 -5.35 1.48 -13.12
CA ASP A 71 -4.46 1.07 -14.20
C ASP A 71 -2.98 1.33 -13.91
N CYS A 72 -2.61 1.28 -12.64
CA CYS A 72 -1.23 1.44 -12.21
C CYS A 72 -0.50 0.11 -12.10
N PHE A 73 0.81 0.17 -12.19
CA PHE A 73 1.68 -0.98 -11.94
C PHE A 73 2.65 -0.62 -10.82
N ILE A 74 2.54 -1.31 -9.71
CA ILE A 74 3.44 -1.14 -8.56
C ILE A 74 4.35 -2.36 -8.54
N GLY A 75 5.63 -2.17 -8.81
CA GLY A 75 6.59 -3.25 -8.93
C GLY A 75 6.85 -4.00 -7.63
N HIS A 76 7.76 -4.95 -7.68
CA HIS A 76 8.10 -5.77 -6.52
C HIS A 76 8.87 -4.96 -5.48
N GLY A 77 8.56 -5.16 -4.21
CA GLY A 77 9.32 -4.54 -3.15
C GLY A 77 9.28 -3.02 -3.15
N VAL A 78 8.20 -2.42 -3.62
CA VAL A 78 8.03 -0.96 -3.56
C VAL A 78 7.62 -0.58 -2.15
N MET A 79 8.33 0.38 -1.57
CA MET A 79 8.10 0.81 -0.18
C MET A 79 7.61 2.24 -0.15
N PHE A 80 6.35 2.43 0.26
CA PHE A 80 5.80 3.76 0.49
C PHE A 80 6.12 4.21 1.92
N VAL A 81 6.37 5.48 2.08
CA VAL A 81 6.73 6.09 3.36
C VAL A 81 5.83 7.30 3.60
N ASN A 82 5.26 7.43 4.80
CA ASN A 82 4.39 8.54 5.15
C ASN A 82 5.01 9.46 6.21
N ASP A 83 6.16 9.12 6.76
CA ASP A 83 6.87 9.92 7.76
C ASP A 83 8.26 10.27 7.23
N ARG A 84 8.52 11.54 7.01
CA ARG A 84 9.83 12.01 6.53
C ARG A 84 10.86 12.12 7.63
N LEU A 85 10.48 11.80 8.87
CA LEU A 85 11.38 11.84 10.03
C LEU A 85 12.05 13.19 10.22
N ARG A 86 11.35 14.27 9.90
CA ARG A 86 11.90 15.64 9.98
C ARG A 86 12.22 16.05 11.41
N ASP A 87 11.52 15.48 12.39
CA ASP A 87 11.69 15.77 13.80
C ASP A 87 12.48 14.69 14.53
N GLY A 88 13.36 13.99 13.81
CA GLY A 88 14.17 12.92 14.36
C GLY A 88 13.53 11.54 14.14
N PRO A 89 13.97 10.51 14.88
CA PRO A 89 13.46 9.16 14.70
C PRO A 89 11.95 9.05 14.91
N ALA A 90 11.32 8.12 14.20
CA ALA A 90 9.89 7.87 14.34
C ALA A 90 9.55 7.46 15.77
N HIS A 91 8.50 8.04 16.32
CA HIS A 91 8.03 7.73 17.67
C HIS A 91 6.50 7.60 17.74
N GLY A 92 5.87 7.28 16.63
CA GLY A 92 4.44 6.99 16.58
C GLY A 92 3.53 8.22 16.51
N ASN A 93 4.09 9.41 16.35
CA ASN A 93 3.29 10.61 16.22
C ASN A 93 2.75 10.74 14.80
N THR A 94 1.50 10.35 14.60
CA THR A 94 0.87 10.35 13.27
C THR A 94 0.52 11.74 12.75
N ASP A 95 0.58 12.77 13.60
CA ASP A 95 0.29 14.14 13.18
C ASP A 95 1.25 14.65 12.11
N LYS A 96 2.43 14.05 12.03
CA LYS A 96 3.46 14.43 11.06
C LYS A 96 3.43 13.61 9.77
N TRP A 97 2.56 12.65 9.67
CA TRP A 97 2.46 11.82 8.48
C TRP A 97 1.86 12.60 7.32
N GLU A 98 2.38 12.36 6.12
CA GLU A 98 1.99 13.07 4.91
C GLU A 98 1.41 12.09 3.90
N ARG A 99 0.48 12.60 3.09
CA ARG A 99 -0.20 11.81 2.06
C ARG A 99 0.65 11.62 0.82
N THR A 100 0.42 10.48 0.16
CA THR A 100 0.92 10.24 -1.19
C THR A 100 -0.28 9.99 -2.09
N LYS A 101 -0.27 10.60 -3.27
CA LYS A 101 -1.28 10.36 -4.29
C LYS A 101 -0.61 9.99 -5.60
N ILE A 102 -0.90 8.79 -6.07
CA ILE A 102 -0.44 8.30 -7.36
C ILE A 102 -1.63 8.35 -8.31
N GLY A 103 -1.49 9.08 -9.41
CA GLY A 103 -2.55 9.19 -10.42
C GLY A 103 -2.71 7.92 -11.23
N ASP A 104 -3.64 7.96 -12.19
CA ASP A 104 -3.93 6.79 -13.03
C ASP A 104 -2.78 6.49 -13.98
N GLY A 105 -2.60 5.23 -14.31
CA GLY A 105 -1.66 4.78 -15.34
C GLY A 105 -0.20 4.92 -14.97
N VAL A 106 0.14 5.08 -13.71
CA VAL A 106 1.53 5.23 -13.25
C VAL A 106 2.18 3.87 -13.07
N SER A 107 3.42 3.74 -13.53
CA SER A 107 4.23 2.55 -13.26
C SER A 107 5.39 2.91 -12.34
N ILE A 108 5.56 2.13 -11.28
CA ILE A 108 6.65 2.32 -10.33
C ILE A 108 7.51 1.07 -10.35
N GLY A 109 8.80 1.24 -10.65
CA GLY A 109 9.73 0.13 -10.76
C GLY A 109 10.02 -0.56 -9.43
N SER A 110 10.48 -1.79 -9.50
CA SER A 110 10.78 -2.60 -8.31
C SER A 110 11.84 -1.95 -7.45
N ASN A 111 11.73 -2.16 -6.14
CA ASN A 111 12.64 -1.64 -5.12
C ASN A 111 12.66 -0.10 -5.00
N THR A 112 11.65 0.57 -5.53
CA THR A 112 11.55 2.03 -5.39
C THR A 112 11.06 2.37 -3.99
N THR A 113 11.65 3.38 -3.39
CA THR A 113 11.13 3.98 -2.16
C THR A 113 10.37 5.23 -2.55
N VAL A 114 9.11 5.32 -2.14
CA VAL A 114 8.23 6.45 -2.48
C VAL A 114 7.99 7.28 -1.23
N LEU A 115 8.60 8.44 -1.18
CA LEU A 115 8.31 9.44 -0.13
C LEU A 115 6.98 10.13 -0.44
N PRO A 116 6.39 10.83 0.53
CA PRO A 116 5.14 11.54 0.28
C PRO A 116 5.23 12.45 -0.93
N VAL A 117 4.36 12.22 -1.90
CA VAL A 117 4.44 12.86 -3.20
C VAL A 117 3.07 12.83 -3.89
N VAL A 118 2.88 13.72 -4.84
CA VAL A 118 1.73 13.67 -5.76
C VAL A 118 2.28 13.43 -7.16
N ILE A 119 1.88 12.31 -7.76
CA ILE A 119 2.21 11.96 -9.15
C ILE A 119 0.91 11.95 -9.92
N CYS A 120 0.77 12.86 -10.89
CA CYS A 120 -0.54 13.10 -11.53
C CYS A 120 -0.94 11.98 -12.50
N SER A 121 0.00 11.46 -13.30
CA SER A 121 -0.26 10.34 -14.20
C SER A 121 1.04 9.83 -14.78
N GLY A 122 1.01 8.60 -15.26
CA GLY A 122 2.17 7.97 -15.87
C GLY A 122 2.13 7.96 -17.37
#